data_bf326fe1563d36f9b73db9fdb3da6ce3
#
_entry.id   bf326fe1563d36f9b73db9fdb3da6ce3
#
_cell.length_a   1.000
_cell.length_b   1.000
_cell.length_c   1.000
_cell.angle_alpha   90.00
_cell.angle_beta   90.00
_cell.angle_gamma   90.00
#
_symmetry.space_group_name_H-M   'P 1'
#
loop_
_entity.id
_entity.type
_entity.pdbx_description
1 polymer ?
#
loop_
_entity_poly.entity_id
_entity_poly.type
_entity_poly.pdbx_seq_one_letter_code
_entity_poly.pdbx_strand_id
1 'polypeptide(L)'
;MHKLGSAAPDAVIVDIRMPPTYTDEGLVAAHKLRSMHPSIGVLVLSQYLEAHCAMRLISDAPEHLGYLLKERVSDVALLVDALRRVVEGECVIDPTIVSTLMRRPRDPGPLAGVTTRELEVLALMAEGRSNAAIAGKLSMSPKTLEAHVRQILQKLNLHQSPDDHRRVLS
;
A
#
# COMPACT_ATOMS: atom_id res chain seq x y z
N MET A 1 -4.82 22.63 -6.91
CA MET A 1 -3.58 22.50 -7.69
C MET A 1 -3.28 23.86 -8.30
N HIS A 2 -2.30 24.58 -7.78
CA HIS A 2 -1.79 25.77 -8.48
C HIS A 2 -1.12 25.29 -9.77
N LYS A 3 -1.41 25.99 -10.87
CA LYS A 3 -0.75 25.77 -12.17
C LYS A 3 0.76 25.90 -11.97
N LEU A 4 1.49 24.82 -12.23
CA LEU A 4 2.92 24.91 -12.47
C LEU A 4 3.12 25.94 -13.57
N GLY A 5 3.99 26.94 -13.31
CA GLY A 5 4.31 27.95 -14.30
C GLY A 5 4.84 27.35 -15.60
N SER A 6 5.13 28.15 -16.60
CA SER A 6 5.49 27.75 -17.98
C SER A 6 6.74 26.86 -18.12
N ALA A 7 7.47 26.56 -17.02
CA ALA A 7 8.55 25.59 -16.96
C ALA A 7 8.15 24.47 -15.98
N ALA A 8 8.13 23.22 -16.46
CA ALA A 8 7.96 22.07 -15.56
C ALA A 8 9.17 22.00 -14.60
N PRO A 9 8.97 21.74 -13.30
CA PRO A 9 10.09 21.57 -12.38
C PRO A 9 10.80 20.24 -12.65
N ASP A 10 12.09 20.19 -12.39
CA ASP A 10 12.89 18.96 -12.50
C ASP A 10 12.54 17.96 -11.38
N ALA A 11 12.16 18.48 -10.21
CA ALA A 11 11.72 17.66 -9.08
C ALA A 11 10.59 18.31 -8.27
N VAL A 12 9.82 17.48 -7.57
CA VAL A 12 8.76 17.88 -6.63
C VAL A 12 8.96 17.16 -5.31
N ILE A 13 8.87 17.93 -4.21
CA ILE A 13 8.83 17.37 -2.86
C ILE A 13 7.37 17.24 -2.43
N VAL A 14 6.99 16.08 -1.94
CA VAL A 14 5.62 15.75 -1.53
C VAL A 14 5.61 15.26 -0.09
N ASP A 15 4.83 15.89 0.78
CA ASP A 15 4.51 15.35 2.10
C ASP A 15 3.42 14.29 1.97
N ILE A 16 3.56 13.15 2.65
CA ILE A 16 2.52 12.09 2.63
C ILE A 16 1.21 12.61 3.18
N ARG A 17 1.27 13.26 4.34
CA ARG A 17 0.09 13.71 5.09
C ARG A 17 -0.24 15.16 4.79
N MET A 18 -1.13 15.36 3.85
CA MET A 18 -1.61 16.70 3.46
C MET A 18 -3.12 16.83 3.72
N PRO A 19 -3.64 18.09 3.82
CA PRO A 19 -5.08 18.29 3.85
C PRO A 19 -5.78 17.66 2.63
N PRO A 20 -7.04 17.21 2.72
CA PRO A 20 -7.98 17.48 3.83
C PRO A 20 -7.96 16.46 4.97
N THR A 21 -7.56 15.19 4.72
CA THR A 21 -7.72 14.13 5.72
C THR A 21 -6.44 13.80 6.48
N TYR A 22 -5.29 14.24 6.01
CA TYR A 22 -3.96 13.97 6.58
C TYR A 22 -3.63 12.46 6.65
N THR A 23 -4.08 11.69 5.68
CA THR A 23 -3.83 10.23 5.59
C THR A 23 -2.76 9.89 4.54
N ASP A 24 -3.16 9.80 3.27
CA ASP A 24 -2.31 9.35 2.17
C ASP A 24 -2.39 10.24 0.91
N GLU A 25 -2.92 11.46 1.06
CA GLU A 25 -3.10 12.40 -0.06
C GLU A 25 -1.81 12.64 -0.83
N GLY A 26 -0.69 12.71 -0.13
CA GLY A 26 0.63 12.88 -0.75
C GLY A 26 1.04 11.69 -1.59
N LEU A 27 0.70 10.47 -1.17
CA LEU A 27 0.98 9.26 -1.97
C LEU A 27 0.14 9.25 -3.25
N VAL A 28 -1.14 9.58 -3.13
CA VAL A 28 -2.05 9.70 -4.30
C VAL A 28 -1.55 10.78 -5.26
N ALA A 29 -1.11 11.92 -4.72
CA ALA A 29 -0.55 13.02 -5.52
C ALA A 29 0.76 12.61 -6.21
N ALA A 30 1.67 11.93 -5.49
CA ALA A 30 2.93 11.43 -6.03
C ALA A 30 2.69 10.42 -7.16
N HIS A 31 1.79 9.45 -6.96
CA HIS A 31 1.43 8.46 -7.97
C HIS A 31 0.84 9.13 -9.23
N LYS A 32 -0.10 10.06 -9.05
CA LYS A 32 -0.71 10.81 -10.17
C LYS A 32 0.32 11.67 -10.90
N LEU A 33 1.21 12.34 -10.18
CA LEU A 33 2.25 13.17 -10.79
C LEU A 33 3.17 12.32 -11.67
N ARG A 34 3.63 11.18 -11.16
CA ARG A 34 4.52 10.27 -11.88
C ARG A 34 3.86 9.64 -13.11
N SER A 35 2.57 9.29 -13.02
CA SER A 35 1.83 8.77 -14.18
C SER A 35 1.65 9.81 -15.29
N MET A 36 1.55 11.11 -14.95
CA MET A 36 1.40 12.20 -15.91
C MET A 36 2.74 12.73 -16.43
N HIS A 37 3.79 12.68 -15.61
CA HIS A 37 5.11 13.23 -15.87
C HIS A 37 6.20 12.25 -15.39
N PRO A 38 6.48 11.16 -16.13
CA PRO A 38 7.39 10.11 -15.68
C PRO A 38 8.85 10.56 -15.46
N SER A 39 9.27 11.63 -16.11
CA SER A 39 10.63 12.20 -16.01
C SER A 39 10.83 13.18 -14.85
N ILE A 40 9.76 13.58 -14.15
CA ILE A 40 9.89 14.48 -13.00
C ILE A 40 10.32 13.67 -11.78
N GLY A 41 11.38 14.13 -11.11
CA GLY A 41 11.82 13.57 -9.85
C GLY A 41 10.77 13.81 -8.74
N VAL A 42 10.37 12.78 -8.03
CA VAL A 42 9.42 12.89 -6.92
C VAL A 42 10.08 12.45 -5.62
N LEU A 43 10.33 13.39 -4.71
CA LEU A 43 10.84 13.11 -3.37
C LEU A 43 9.70 13.15 -2.36
N VAL A 44 9.34 12.00 -1.81
CA VAL A 44 8.30 11.87 -0.79
C VAL A 44 8.91 11.99 0.60
N LEU A 45 8.31 12.83 1.44
CA LEU A 45 8.70 13.01 2.83
C LEU A 45 7.64 12.42 3.76
N SER A 46 8.10 11.60 4.72
CA SER A 46 7.24 11.00 5.74
C SER A 46 7.71 11.36 7.14
N GLN A 47 6.78 11.63 8.04
CA GLN A 47 7.07 11.80 9.46
C GLN A 47 7.24 10.46 10.17
N TYR A 48 6.64 9.39 9.63
CA TYR A 48 6.61 8.07 10.24
C TYR A 48 7.21 7.02 9.32
N LEU A 49 7.70 5.93 9.92
CA LEU A 49 8.26 4.80 9.20
C LEU A 49 7.14 3.96 8.55
N GLU A 50 6.58 4.43 7.46
CA GLU A 50 5.49 3.78 6.72
C GLU A 50 6.04 2.93 5.57
N ALA A 51 6.69 1.80 5.92
CA ALA A 51 7.37 0.94 4.94
C ALA A 51 6.44 0.40 3.84
N HIS A 52 5.15 0.18 4.12
CA HIS A 52 4.18 -0.26 3.11
C HIS A 52 3.88 0.83 2.06
N CYS A 53 3.88 2.10 2.46
CA CYS A 53 3.69 3.22 1.54
C CYS A 53 4.87 3.35 0.59
N ALA A 54 6.10 3.23 1.12
CA ALA A 54 7.31 3.21 0.31
C ALA A 54 7.29 2.05 -0.70
N MET A 55 6.93 0.84 -0.26
CA MET A 55 6.84 -0.33 -1.15
C MET A 55 5.84 -0.15 -2.28
N ARG A 56 4.66 0.41 -2.03
CA ARG A 56 3.68 0.67 -3.10
C ARG A 56 4.25 1.58 -4.19
N LEU A 57 4.90 2.68 -3.80
CA LEU A 57 5.49 3.62 -4.75
C LEU A 57 6.64 3.01 -5.55
N ILE A 58 7.50 2.20 -4.89
CA ILE A 58 8.67 1.55 -5.51
C ILE A 58 8.23 0.46 -6.49
N SER A 59 7.21 -0.33 -6.11
CA SER A 59 6.75 -1.46 -6.93
C SER A 59 6.14 -1.04 -8.26
N ASP A 60 5.55 0.17 -8.32
CA ASP A 60 4.92 0.68 -9.54
C ASP A 60 5.95 1.16 -10.56
N ALA A 61 6.94 1.93 -10.14
CA ALA A 61 8.09 2.39 -10.92
C ALA A 61 9.15 2.97 -9.98
N PRO A 62 10.33 2.38 -9.85
CA PRO A 62 11.36 2.87 -8.92
C PRO A 62 12.10 4.11 -9.39
N GLU A 63 12.18 4.35 -10.72
CA GLU A 63 12.95 5.44 -11.31
C GLU A 63 12.39 6.80 -10.91
N HIS A 64 13.26 7.81 -10.77
CA HIS A 64 12.90 9.18 -10.40
C HIS A 64 12.13 9.29 -9.07
N LEU A 65 12.33 8.35 -8.14
CA LEU A 65 11.63 8.29 -6.86
C LEU A 65 12.58 8.43 -5.67
N GLY A 66 12.26 9.35 -4.76
CA GLY A 66 12.88 9.42 -3.44
C GLY A 66 11.85 9.23 -2.33
N TYR A 67 12.24 8.57 -1.26
CA TYR A 67 11.45 8.44 -0.05
C TYR A 67 12.35 8.61 1.18
N LEU A 68 12.18 9.73 1.90
CA LEU A 68 12.96 10.07 3.08
C LEU A 68 12.06 10.33 4.29
N LEU A 69 12.60 10.07 5.48
CA LEU A 69 11.99 10.53 6.71
C LEU A 69 12.24 12.02 6.92
N LYS A 70 11.24 12.76 7.43
CA LYS A 70 11.35 14.21 7.68
C LYS A 70 12.49 14.58 8.64
N GLU A 71 12.87 13.70 9.53
CA GLU A 71 14.03 13.91 10.41
C GLU A 71 15.35 14.03 9.63
N ARG A 72 15.46 13.43 8.42
CA ARG A 72 16.63 13.54 7.54
C ARG A 72 16.74 14.88 6.84
N VAL A 73 15.62 15.60 6.68
CA VAL A 73 15.58 16.89 5.99
C VAL A 73 16.32 17.99 6.76
N SER A 74 16.56 17.80 8.05
CA SER A 74 17.41 18.68 8.85
C SER A 74 18.85 18.74 8.33
N ASP A 75 19.32 17.68 7.66
CA ASP A 75 20.59 17.67 6.93
C ASP A 75 20.34 18.13 5.47
N VAL A 76 20.60 19.41 5.22
CA VAL A 76 20.40 20.03 3.90
C VAL A 76 21.24 19.36 2.82
N ALA A 77 22.46 18.92 3.15
CA ALA A 77 23.35 18.26 2.18
C ALA A 77 22.75 16.92 1.72
N LEU A 78 22.19 16.15 2.64
CA LEU A 78 21.50 14.90 2.34
C LEU A 78 20.24 15.13 1.49
N LEU A 79 19.45 16.16 1.80
CA LEU A 79 18.26 16.51 1.02
C LEU A 79 18.63 16.89 -0.42
N VAL A 80 19.65 17.73 -0.59
CA VAL A 80 20.12 18.17 -1.92
C VAL A 80 20.69 16.99 -2.72
N ASP A 81 21.46 16.11 -2.10
CA ASP A 81 21.97 14.89 -2.75
C ASP A 81 20.82 14.01 -3.22
N ALA A 82 19.86 13.75 -2.35
CA ALA A 82 18.67 12.95 -2.69
C ALA A 82 17.89 13.55 -3.88
N LEU A 83 17.67 14.87 -3.90
CA LEU A 83 17.01 15.55 -5.00
C LEU A 83 17.75 15.41 -6.32
N ARG A 84 19.09 15.60 -6.33
CA ARG A 84 19.91 15.44 -7.54
C ARG A 84 19.80 14.03 -8.11
N ARG A 85 19.98 13.03 -7.27
CA ARG A 85 19.91 11.62 -7.65
C ARG A 85 18.54 11.23 -8.20
N VAL A 86 17.46 11.73 -7.57
CA VAL A 86 16.09 11.51 -8.05
C VAL A 86 15.85 12.18 -9.40
N VAL A 87 16.38 13.37 -9.64
CA VAL A 87 16.34 14.03 -10.97
C VAL A 87 17.10 13.22 -12.01
N GLU A 88 18.25 12.64 -11.64
CA GLU A 88 19.07 11.77 -12.51
C GLU A 88 18.43 10.39 -12.78
N GLY A 89 17.26 10.11 -12.20
CA GLY A 89 16.51 8.85 -12.43
C GLY A 89 16.73 7.77 -11.38
N GLU A 90 17.53 8.06 -10.35
CA GLU A 90 17.78 7.07 -9.30
C GLU A 90 16.58 6.89 -8.35
N CYS A 91 16.56 5.73 -7.69
CA CYS A 91 15.68 5.46 -6.57
C CYS A 91 16.42 5.71 -5.25
N VAL A 92 15.98 6.69 -4.47
CA VAL A 92 16.59 7.06 -3.19
C VAL A 92 15.67 6.73 -2.04
N ILE A 93 16.02 5.75 -1.21
CA ILE A 93 15.19 5.31 -0.08
C ILE A 93 15.96 5.47 1.21
N ASP A 94 15.27 5.99 2.24
CA ASP A 94 15.86 6.11 3.58
C ASP A 94 16.36 4.74 4.09
N PRO A 95 17.60 4.63 4.53
CA PRO A 95 18.17 3.36 5.02
C PRO A 95 17.35 2.72 6.15
N THR A 96 16.68 3.54 6.98
CA THR A 96 15.83 3.04 8.07
C THR A 96 14.60 2.30 7.52
N ILE A 97 14.04 2.80 6.41
CA ILE A 97 12.93 2.13 5.71
C ILE A 97 13.41 0.82 5.10
N VAL A 98 14.55 0.83 4.41
CA VAL A 98 15.17 -0.39 3.85
C VAL A 98 15.39 -1.43 4.94
N SER A 99 15.97 -1.04 6.07
CA SER A 99 16.21 -1.93 7.20
C SER A 99 14.91 -2.54 7.75
N THR A 100 13.84 -1.76 7.78
CA THR A 100 12.52 -2.23 8.24
C THR A 100 11.89 -3.19 7.24
N LEU A 101 12.01 -2.92 5.95
CA LEU A 101 11.54 -3.81 4.89
C LEU A 101 12.29 -5.15 4.90
N MET A 102 13.61 -5.12 5.14
CA MET A 102 14.42 -6.34 5.21
C MET A 102 14.15 -7.15 6.49
N ARG A 103 13.77 -6.50 7.59
CA ARG A 103 13.41 -7.18 8.85
C ARG A 103 11.99 -7.73 8.85
N ARG A 104 11.09 -7.18 8.05
CA ARG A 104 9.78 -7.79 7.88
C ARG A 104 9.97 -9.14 7.20
N PRO A 105 9.45 -10.24 7.78
CA PRO A 105 9.13 -11.41 6.99
C PRO A 105 8.33 -10.88 5.80
N ARG A 106 8.64 -11.29 4.58
CA ARG A 106 7.87 -10.92 3.37
C ARG A 106 6.41 -10.91 3.76
N ASP A 107 5.77 -9.73 3.65
CA ASP A 107 4.36 -9.60 4.01
C ASP A 107 3.63 -10.65 3.15
N PRO A 108 3.16 -11.71 3.73
CA PRO A 108 2.67 -12.85 2.95
C PRO A 108 1.31 -12.53 2.34
N GLY A 109 1.03 -11.28 2.03
CA GLY A 109 -0.22 -10.81 1.44
C GLY A 109 -1.42 -10.95 2.39
N PRO A 110 -2.57 -10.37 2.06
CA PRO A 110 -3.78 -10.44 2.89
C PRO A 110 -4.24 -11.89 3.17
N LEU A 111 -3.78 -12.85 2.35
CA LEU A 111 -4.14 -14.27 2.48
C LEU A 111 -3.15 -15.11 3.31
N ALA A 112 -2.05 -14.55 3.80
CA ALA A 112 -1.00 -15.34 4.44
C ALA A 112 -1.34 -15.93 5.81
N GLY A 113 -2.28 -15.33 6.49
CA GLY A 113 -2.85 -15.91 7.71
C GLY A 113 -3.96 -16.93 7.44
N VAL A 114 -4.35 -17.11 6.17
CA VAL A 114 -5.44 -17.98 5.76
C VAL A 114 -4.91 -19.40 5.52
N THR A 115 -5.47 -20.38 6.21
CA THR A 115 -5.08 -21.79 6.05
C THR A 115 -5.55 -22.33 4.70
N THR A 116 -4.96 -23.44 4.23
CA THR A 116 -5.37 -24.10 2.97
C THR A 116 -6.87 -24.36 2.95
N ARG A 117 -7.46 -24.79 4.09
CA ARG A 117 -8.89 -25.06 4.19
C ARG A 117 -9.74 -23.80 4.10
N GLU A 118 -9.28 -22.70 4.68
CA GLU A 118 -9.93 -21.40 4.58
C GLU A 118 -9.83 -20.83 3.16
N LEU A 119 -8.72 -21.07 2.44
CA LEU A 119 -8.57 -20.69 1.02
C LEU A 119 -9.57 -21.44 0.12
N GLU A 120 -9.80 -22.74 0.36
CA GLU A 120 -10.84 -23.49 -0.35
C GLU A 120 -12.23 -22.92 -0.13
N VAL A 121 -12.55 -22.55 1.13
CA VAL A 121 -13.82 -21.90 1.46
C VAL A 121 -13.91 -20.54 0.77
N LEU A 122 -12.88 -19.72 0.84
CA LEU A 122 -12.84 -18.38 0.24
C LEU A 122 -13.02 -18.44 -1.29
N ALA A 123 -12.36 -19.38 -1.96
CA ALA A 123 -12.50 -19.58 -3.40
C ALA A 123 -13.94 -19.89 -3.80
N LEU A 124 -14.62 -20.76 -3.05
CA LEU A 124 -16.02 -21.09 -3.31
C LEU A 124 -16.98 -19.94 -2.98
N MET A 125 -16.65 -19.12 -1.98
CA MET A 125 -17.40 -17.87 -1.71
C MET A 125 -17.24 -16.88 -2.88
N ALA A 126 -16.06 -16.73 -3.43
CA ALA A 126 -15.79 -15.88 -4.59
C ALA A 126 -16.52 -16.36 -5.86
N GLU A 127 -16.77 -17.67 -6.00
CA GLU A 127 -17.64 -18.23 -7.03
C GLU A 127 -19.14 -17.90 -6.81
N GLY A 128 -19.50 -17.20 -5.75
CA GLY A 128 -20.90 -16.85 -5.41
C GLY A 128 -21.74 -18.01 -4.88
N ARG A 129 -21.13 -19.11 -4.42
CA ARG A 129 -21.86 -20.28 -3.90
C ARG A 129 -22.51 -20.00 -2.55
N SER A 130 -23.68 -20.63 -2.33
CA SER A 130 -24.35 -20.58 -1.02
C SER A 130 -23.60 -21.39 0.04
N ASN A 131 -23.77 -21.04 1.32
CA ASN A 131 -23.16 -21.79 2.43
C ASN A 131 -23.50 -23.28 2.41
N ALA A 132 -24.74 -23.63 2.07
CA ALA A 132 -25.15 -25.03 1.95
C ALA A 132 -24.38 -25.77 0.84
N ALA A 133 -24.18 -25.13 -0.32
CA ALA A 133 -23.41 -25.69 -1.43
C ALA A 133 -21.91 -25.84 -1.08
N ILE A 134 -21.32 -24.87 -0.37
CA ILE A 134 -19.92 -24.93 0.09
C ILE A 134 -19.75 -26.05 1.12
N ALA A 135 -20.63 -26.12 2.12
CA ALA A 135 -20.60 -27.15 3.15
C ALA A 135 -20.70 -28.57 2.53
N GLY A 136 -21.62 -28.75 1.57
CA GLY A 136 -21.76 -30.01 0.83
C GLY A 136 -20.52 -30.36 0.02
N LYS A 137 -19.98 -29.40 -0.75
CA LYS A 137 -18.80 -29.63 -1.61
C LYS A 137 -17.53 -29.96 -0.79
N LEU A 138 -17.38 -29.32 0.35
CA LEU A 138 -16.23 -29.53 1.23
C LEU A 138 -16.45 -30.58 2.32
N SER A 139 -17.58 -31.27 2.31
CA SER A 139 -17.96 -32.33 3.27
C SER A 139 -17.82 -31.87 4.74
N MET A 140 -18.30 -30.66 5.04
CA MET A 140 -18.26 -30.10 6.41
C MET A 140 -19.64 -29.75 6.92
N SER A 141 -19.78 -29.64 8.24
CA SER A 141 -21.05 -29.20 8.84
C SER A 141 -21.27 -27.70 8.59
N PRO A 142 -22.54 -27.24 8.52
CA PRO A 142 -22.83 -25.80 8.42
C PRO A 142 -22.17 -24.98 9.52
N LYS A 143 -22.14 -25.49 10.75
CA LYS A 143 -21.52 -24.84 11.90
C LYS A 143 -19.98 -24.70 11.72
N THR A 144 -19.34 -25.72 11.16
CA THR A 144 -17.90 -25.68 10.84
C THR A 144 -17.61 -24.65 9.76
N LEU A 145 -18.43 -24.59 8.72
CA LEU A 145 -18.30 -23.59 7.66
C LEU A 145 -18.44 -22.16 8.22
N GLU A 146 -19.44 -21.90 9.05
CA GLU A 146 -19.62 -20.59 9.68
C GLU A 146 -18.40 -20.16 10.51
N ALA A 147 -17.77 -21.10 11.21
CA ALA A 147 -16.55 -20.84 11.95
C ALA A 147 -15.41 -20.44 11.00
N HIS A 148 -15.21 -21.16 9.88
CA HIS A 148 -14.20 -20.80 8.87
C HIS A 148 -14.48 -19.45 8.23
N VAL A 149 -15.72 -19.16 7.84
CA VAL A 149 -16.11 -17.86 7.27
C VAL A 149 -15.79 -16.72 8.23
N ARG A 150 -16.11 -16.88 9.53
CA ARG A 150 -15.81 -15.87 10.55
C ARG A 150 -14.31 -15.64 10.68
N GLN A 151 -13.50 -16.70 10.71
CA GLN A 151 -12.05 -16.62 10.79
C GLN A 151 -11.44 -15.95 9.55
N ILE A 152 -11.91 -16.29 8.35
CA ILE A 152 -11.49 -15.66 7.10
C ILE A 152 -11.75 -14.15 7.14
N LEU A 153 -12.97 -13.73 7.46
CA LEU A 153 -13.34 -12.32 7.51
C LEU A 153 -12.52 -11.55 8.57
N GLN A 154 -12.23 -12.17 9.70
CA GLN A 154 -11.37 -11.59 10.73
C GLN A 154 -9.92 -11.44 10.25
N LYS A 155 -9.35 -12.46 9.60
CA LYS A 155 -7.99 -12.44 9.06
C LYS A 155 -7.82 -11.45 7.92
N LEU A 156 -8.86 -11.25 7.11
CA LEU A 156 -8.90 -10.26 6.03
C LEU A 156 -9.21 -8.84 6.52
N ASN A 157 -9.39 -8.66 7.84
CA ASN A 157 -9.72 -7.36 8.46
C ASN A 157 -11.03 -6.74 7.94
N LEU A 158 -11.96 -7.58 7.43
CA LEU A 158 -13.27 -7.17 6.96
C LEU A 158 -14.22 -7.04 8.17
N HIS A 159 -14.24 -5.84 8.77
CA HIS A 159 -15.12 -5.55 9.90
C HIS A 159 -16.58 -5.41 9.46
N GLN A 160 -17.49 -5.76 10.36
CA GLN A 160 -18.93 -5.54 10.13
C GLN A 160 -19.23 -4.04 10.09
N SER A 161 -19.62 -3.53 8.92
CA SER A 161 -20.49 -2.36 8.85
C SER A 161 -21.95 -2.86 8.89
N PRO A 162 -22.87 -2.18 9.61
CA PRO A 162 -24.28 -2.56 9.62
C PRO A 162 -24.94 -2.49 8.24
N ASP A 163 -24.35 -1.74 7.31
CA ASP A 163 -24.91 -1.40 6.01
C ASP A 163 -24.34 -2.22 4.85
N ASP A 164 -23.29 -3.05 5.08
CA ASP A 164 -22.62 -3.80 4.01
C ASP A 164 -22.80 -5.31 4.14
N HIS A 165 -23.24 -5.96 3.07
CA HIS A 165 -23.21 -7.41 2.96
C HIS A 165 -21.78 -7.91 2.82
N ARG A 166 -21.23 -8.56 3.86
CA ARG A 166 -19.89 -9.14 3.94
C ARG A 166 -19.44 -9.94 2.72
N ARG A 167 -20.39 -10.49 1.95
CA ARG A 167 -20.09 -11.32 0.77
C ARG A 167 -19.73 -10.53 -0.46
N VAL A 168 -20.06 -9.25 -0.51
CA VAL A 168 -19.76 -8.38 -1.66
C VAL A 168 -18.35 -7.79 -1.56
N LEU A 169 -17.77 -7.79 -0.34
CA LEU A 169 -16.45 -7.23 -0.07
C LEU A 169 -15.32 -8.30 -0.07
N SER A 170 -15.65 -9.57 -0.20
CA SER A 170 -14.69 -10.68 -0.33
C SER A 170 -14.56 -11.11 -1.76
#